data_68ea95599225a362c15407905f0054e7
#
_entry.id   68ea95599225a362c15407905f0054e7
#
_cell.length_a   1.000
_cell.length_b   1.000
_cell.length_c   1.000
_cell.angle_alpha   90.00
_cell.angle_beta   90.00
_cell.angle_gamma   90.00
#
_symmetry.space_group_name_H-M   'P 1'
#
loop_
_entity.id
_entity.type
_entity.pdbx_description
1 polymer ?
#
loop_
_entity_poly.entity_id
_entity_poly.type
_entity_poly.pdbx_seq_one_letter_code
_entity_poly.pdbx_strand_id
1 'polypeptide(L)'
;MSKDPIETMTGKQEPKGRMRFHLLISRLVLGGIFTYASFDKILHPFEFAEVVYNYQLLPDVLVNLVSLFLPWLELLVGLSLILGVWLPGAVLICNLLLMVFFSTLVFNIARGLDIDCGCFTVSVGTSSGGHMLWYLFRDGFFLFVGLFLFFSSFFMRIQRGSR
;
A
#
# COMPACT_ATOMS: atom_id res chain seq x y z
N MET A 1 -15.19 54.83 25.37
CA MET A 1 -15.72 53.46 25.35
C MET A 1 -14.70 52.57 24.72
N SER A 2 -13.86 51.99 25.56
CA SER A 2 -12.69 51.18 25.20
C SER A 2 -13.16 49.78 24.84
N LYS A 3 -12.86 49.31 23.65
CA LYS A 3 -13.07 47.90 23.26
C LYS A 3 -11.86 47.09 23.74
N ASP A 4 -12.16 46.11 24.58
CA ASP A 4 -11.18 45.27 25.26
C ASP A 4 -10.41 44.41 24.25
N PRO A 5 -9.05 44.34 24.36
CA PRO A 5 -8.20 43.57 23.44
C PRO A 5 -8.15 42.06 23.72
N ILE A 6 -9.03 41.53 24.56
CA ILE A 6 -8.93 40.14 25.06
C ILE A 6 -9.66 39.10 24.16
N GLU A 7 -10.47 39.54 23.19
CA GLU A 7 -11.27 38.60 22.35
C GLU A 7 -10.55 38.04 21.11
N THR A 8 -9.30 38.41 20.86
CA THR A 8 -8.57 37.99 19.67
C THR A 8 -7.60 36.81 19.88
N MET A 9 -7.59 36.15 21.04
CA MET A 9 -6.66 35.05 21.35
C MET A 9 -7.28 33.66 21.43
N THR A 10 -8.52 33.47 21.06
CA THR A 10 -9.04 32.13 20.73
C THR A 10 -8.81 31.84 19.25
N GLY A 11 -7.56 31.94 18.81
CA GLY A 11 -7.11 31.38 17.56
C GLY A 11 -7.33 29.87 17.60
N LYS A 12 -8.42 29.43 16.95
CA LYS A 12 -8.74 28.06 16.62
C LYS A 12 -7.48 27.41 16.07
N GLN A 13 -6.72 26.77 16.94
CA GLN A 13 -5.56 25.95 16.55
C GLN A 13 -6.10 24.83 15.67
N GLU A 14 -6.06 25.11 14.38
CA GLU A 14 -6.37 24.16 13.32
C GLU A 14 -5.68 22.82 13.61
N PRO A 15 -6.32 21.67 13.32
CA PRO A 15 -5.83 20.33 13.61
C PRO A 15 -4.68 19.88 12.70
N LYS A 16 -3.79 20.80 12.30
CA LYS A 16 -2.62 20.54 11.46
C LYS A 16 -1.67 19.48 12.04
N GLY A 17 -1.55 19.44 13.38
CA GLY A 17 -0.74 18.44 14.08
C GLY A 17 -1.35 17.04 14.00
N ARG A 18 -2.65 16.93 14.22
CA ARG A 18 -3.38 15.67 14.22
C ARG A 18 -3.39 15.00 12.84
N MET A 19 -3.61 15.78 11.79
CA MET A 19 -3.59 15.27 10.42
C MET A 19 -2.19 14.78 9.99
N ARG A 20 -1.13 15.46 10.39
CA ARG A 20 0.26 15.01 10.16
C ARG A 20 0.58 13.72 10.89
N PHE A 21 0.05 13.53 12.09
CA PHE A 21 0.24 12.31 12.89
C PHE A 21 -0.43 11.09 12.23
N HIS A 22 -1.67 11.22 11.77
CA HIS A 22 -2.36 10.14 11.03
C HIS A 22 -1.64 9.77 9.74
N LEU A 23 -1.14 10.76 9.00
CA LEU A 23 -0.36 10.50 7.78
C LEU A 23 0.96 9.79 8.07
N LEU A 24 1.63 10.12 9.17
CA LEU A 24 2.84 9.41 9.61
C LEU A 24 2.54 7.96 9.97
N ILE A 25 1.50 7.71 10.76
CA ILE A 25 1.11 6.35 11.13
C ILE A 25 0.75 5.53 9.90
N SER A 26 -0.13 6.03 9.04
CA SER A 26 -0.55 5.32 7.82
C SER A 26 0.65 4.99 6.93
N ARG A 27 1.62 5.90 6.83
CA ARG A 27 2.85 5.72 6.06
C ARG A 27 3.76 4.65 6.66
N LEU A 28 3.92 4.67 7.98
CA LEU A 28 4.73 3.67 8.70
C LEU A 28 4.10 2.29 8.64
N VAL A 29 2.78 2.21 8.76
CA VAL A 29 2.03 0.95 8.67
C VAL A 29 2.16 0.36 7.27
N LEU A 30 1.85 1.13 6.21
CA LEU A 30 1.99 0.65 4.83
C LEU A 30 3.45 0.31 4.49
N GLY A 31 4.39 1.16 4.87
CA GLY A 31 5.82 0.91 4.63
C GLY A 31 6.32 -0.36 5.35
N GLY A 32 5.90 -0.57 6.60
CA GLY A 32 6.24 -1.77 7.38
C GLY A 32 5.66 -3.04 6.75
N ILE A 33 4.41 -2.99 6.32
CA ILE A 33 3.73 -4.10 5.64
C ILE A 33 4.44 -4.47 4.34
N PHE A 34 4.74 -3.48 3.49
CA PHE A 34 5.44 -3.70 2.22
C PHE A 34 6.85 -4.28 2.43
N THR A 35 7.57 -3.76 3.43
CA THR A 35 8.90 -4.27 3.78
C THR A 35 8.82 -5.71 4.27
N TYR A 36 7.87 -6.03 5.14
CA TYR A 36 7.69 -7.40 5.65
C TYR A 36 7.31 -8.37 4.51
N ALA A 37 6.34 -8.01 3.67
CA ALA A 37 5.89 -8.82 2.55
C ALA A 37 7.00 -9.07 1.51
N SER A 38 7.85 -8.06 1.25
CA SER A 38 8.98 -8.22 0.34
C SER A 38 10.06 -9.13 0.90
N PHE A 39 10.32 -9.11 2.23
CA PHE A 39 11.26 -10.02 2.86
C PHE A 39 10.86 -11.49 2.70
N ASP A 40 9.59 -11.81 2.92
CA ASP A 40 9.06 -13.16 2.74
C ASP A 40 9.25 -13.67 1.30
N LYS A 41 8.94 -12.85 0.32
CA LYS A 41 9.12 -13.17 -1.11
C LYS A 41 10.58 -13.30 -1.54
N ILE A 42 11.48 -12.51 -0.96
CA ILE A 42 12.93 -12.60 -1.23
C ILE A 42 13.52 -13.88 -0.64
N LEU A 43 13.02 -14.33 0.50
CA LEU A 43 13.47 -15.57 1.13
C LEU A 43 12.93 -16.83 0.42
N HIS A 44 11.73 -16.74 -0.17
CA HIS A 44 11.05 -17.85 -0.83
C HIS A 44 10.72 -17.53 -2.30
N PRO A 45 11.73 -17.28 -3.16
CA PRO A 45 11.51 -16.79 -4.51
C PRO A 45 10.83 -17.82 -5.43
N PHE A 46 11.06 -19.11 -5.20
CA PHE A 46 10.44 -20.18 -5.99
C PHE A 46 8.95 -20.31 -5.69
N GLU A 47 8.57 -20.24 -4.42
CA GLU A 47 7.17 -20.29 -3.99
C GLU A 47 6.41 -19.06 -4.52
N PHE A 48 7.05 -17.90 -4.49
CA PHE A 48 6.46 -16.69 -5.07
C PHE A 48 6.29 -16.78 -6.59
N ALA A 49 7.26 -17.36 -7.30
CA ALA A 49 7.15 -17.61 -8.74
C ALA A 49 5.99 -18.55 -9.06
N GLU A 50 5.77 -19.59 -8.24
CA GLU A 50 4.65 -20.51 -8.37
C GLU A 50 3.30 -19.81 -8.16
N VAL A 51 3.19 -18.92 -7.17
CA VAL A 51 2.00 -18.09 -6.96
C VAL A 51 1.72 -17.21 -8.19
N VAL A 52 2.74 -16.53 -8.73
CA VAL A 52 2.59 -15.70 -9.93
C VAL A 52 2.21 -16.53 -11.16
N TYR A 53 2.76 -17.72 -11.29
CA TYR A 53 2.41 -18.66 -12.36
C TYR A 53 0.95 -19.12 -12.26
N ASN A 54 0.48 -19.44 -11.05
CA ASN A 54 -0.88 -19.90 -10.78
C ASN A 54 -1.95 -18.86 -11.13
N TYR A 55 -1.60 -17.58 -11.16
CA TYR A 55 -2.51 -16.53 -11.64
C TYR A 55 -2.83 -16.65 -13.14
N GLN A 56 -2.01 -17.35 -13.92
CA GLN A 56 -2.20 -17.56 -15.37
C GLN A 56 -2.48 -16.26 -16.17
N LEU A 57 -1.92 -15.16 -15.71
CA LEU A 57 -2.08 -13.84 -16.33
C LEU A 57 -0.89 -13.48 -17.22
N LEU A 58 0.27 -14.11 -16.98
CA LEU A 58 1.53 -13.78 -17.61
C LEU A 58 2.09 -15.00 -18.36
N PRO A 59 2.75 -14.81 -19.50
CA PRO A 59 3.54 -15.86 -20.15
C PRO A 59 4.75 -16.22 -19.26
N ASP A 60 5.21 -17.47 -19.34
CA ASP A 60 6.24 -18.08 -18.47
C ASP A 60 7.52 -17.23 -18.37
N VAL A 61 7.92 -16.58 -19.45
CA VAL A 61 9.10 -15.70 -19.48
C VAL A 61 8.93 -14.50 -18.56
N LEU A 62 7.73 -13.93 -18.49
CA LEU A 62 7.43 -12.77 -17.64
C LEU A 62 7.23 -13.16 -16.17
N VAL A 63 6.79 -14.38 -15.89
CA VAL A 63 6.65 -14.89 -14.51
C VAL A 63 7.98 -14.80 -13.77
N ASN A 64 9.05 -15.32 -14.37
CA ASN A 64 10.39 -15.29 -13.77
C ASN A 64 10.90 -13.87 -13.58
N LEU A 65 10.64 -12.97 -14.54
CA LEU A 65 11.06 -11.58 -14.44
C LEU A 65 10.31 -10.85 -13.32
N VAL A 66 8.99 -11.01 -13.27
CA VAL A 66 8.15 -10.36 -12.26
C VAL A 66 8.47 -10.89 -10.87
N SER A 67 8.59 -12.20 -10.69
CA SER A 67 8.90 -12.81 -9.39
C SER A 67 10.27 -12.40 -8.85
N LEU A 68 11.22 -12.07 -9.73
CA LEU A 68 12.53 -11.58 -9.32
C LEU A 68 12.52 -10.09 -8.98
N PHE A 69 11.92 -9.23 -9.82
CA PHE A 69 12.01 -7.78 -9.66
C PHE A 69 10.97 -7.19 -8.70
N LEU A 70 9.78 -7.79 -8.64
CA LEU A 70 8.68 -7.26 -7.85
C LEU A 70 8.99 -7.16 -6.34
N PRO A 71 9.59 -8.17 -5.68
CA PRO A 71 9.93 -8.07 -4.27
C PRO A 71 10.93 -6.96 -3.95
N TRP A 72 11.90 -6.73 -4.82
CA TRP A 72 12.87 -5.64 -4.66
C TRP A 72 12.21 -4.27 -4.80
N LEU A 73 11.29 -4.14 -5.74
CA LEU A 73 10.52 -2.90 -5.92
C LEU A 73 9.62 -2.63 -4.72
N GLU A 74 8.95 -3.66 -4.17
CA GLU A 74 8.18 -3.56 -2.94
C GLU A 74 9.04 -3.12 -1.75
N LEU A 75 10.24 -3.68 -1.62
CA LEU A 75 11.19 -3.33 -0.57
C LEU A 75 11.60 -1.87 -0.66
N LEU A 76 11.98 -1.40 -1.85
CA LEU A 76 12.36 -0.01 -2.10
C LEU A 76 11.22 0.97 -1.77
N VAL A 77 10.00 0.63 -2.17
CA VAL A 77 8.81 1.43 -1.89
C VAL A 77 8.52 1.46 -0.39
N GLY A 78 8.57 0.30 0.29
CA GLY A 78 8.37 0.19 1.73
C GLY A 78 9.38 1.03 2.52
N LEU A 79 10.66 0.90 2.22
CA LEU A 79 11.72 1.69 2.83
C LEU A 79 11.58 3.19 2.54
N SER A 80 11.23 3.56 1.31
CA SER A 80 11.01 4.97 0.95
C SER A 80 9.83 5.58 1.71
N LEU A 81 8.78 4.80 1.97
CA LEU A 81 7.65 5.22 2.81
C LEU A 81 8.07 5.39 4.28
N ILE A 82 8.86 4.49 4.84
CA ILE A 82 9.34 4.57 6.22
C ILE A 82 10.27 5.76 6.40
N LEU A 83 11.30 5.87 5.58
CA LEU A 83 12.31 6.92 5.65
C LEU A 83 11.77 8.30 5.23
N GLY A 84 10.69 8.34 4.48
CA GLY A 84 10.10 9.58 4.00
C GLY A 84 10.85 10.21 2.83
N VAL A 85 11.68 9.43 2.17
CA VAL A 85 12.42 9.86 0.98
C VAL A 85 11.53 9.69 -0.24
N TRP A 86 11.51 10.71 -1.10
CA TRP A 86 10.73 10.71 -2.36
C TRP A 86 9.25 10.32 -2.22
N LEU A 87 8.62 10.79 -1.13
CA LEU A 87 7.27 10.46 -0.71
C LEU A 87 6.21 10.41 -1.81
N PRO A 88 6.08 11.40 -2.72
CA PRO A 88 5.02 11.37 -3.71
C PRO A 88 5.20 10.25 -4.73
N GLY A 89 6.44 9.91 -5.11
CA GLY A 89 6.74 8.80 -5.98
C GLY A 89 6.48 7.46 -5.29
N ALA A 90 6.96 7.30 -4.06
CA ALA A 90 6.74 6.09 -3.27
C ALA A 90 5.26 5.81 -3.02
N VAL A 91 4.46 6.82 -2.66
CA VAL A 91 3.01 6.68 -2.46
C VAL A 91 2.31 6.33 -3.78
N LEU A 92 2.71 6.91 -4.90
CA LEU A 92 2.15 6.61 -6.21
C LEU A 92 2.43 5.16 -6.61
N ILE A 93 3.68 4.71 -6.52
CA ILE A 93 4.07 3.33 -6.87
C ILE A 93 3.40 2.33 -5.92
N CYS A 94 3.34 2.64 -4.61
CA CYS A 94 2.63 1.83 -3.62
C CYS A 94 1.16 1.61 -4.02
N ASN A 95 0.45 2.68 -4.36
CA ASN A 95 -0.94 2.58 -4.80
C ASN A 95 -1.10 1.80 -6.10
N LEU A 96 -0.17 1.97 -7.04
CA LEU A 96 -0.18 1.24 -8.29
C LEU A 96 0.01 -0.26 -8.05
N LEU A 97 0.96 -0.65 -7.20
CA LEU A 97 1.15 -2.04 -6.80
C LEU A 97 -0.08 -2.63 -6.11
N LEU A 98 -0.66 -1.90 -5.14
CA LEU A 98 -1.89 -2.32 -4.48
C LEU A 98 -3.06 -2.48 -5.45
N MET A 99 -3.21 -1.59 -6.43
CA MET A 99 -4.23 -1.73 -7.49
C MET A 99 -4.00 -2.97 -8.33
N VAL A 100 -2.76 -3.24 -8.74
CA VAL A 100 -2.44 -4.45 -9.53
C VAL A 100 -2.77 -5.70 -8.72
N PHE A 101 -2.30 -5.81 -7.47
CA PHE A 101 -2.59 -6.96 -6.61
C PHE A 101 -4.08 -7.14 -6.36
N PHE A 102 -4.79 -6.07 -6.04
CA PHE A 102 -6.23 -6.12 -5.84
C PHE A 102 -6.97 -6.57 -7.11
N SER A 103 -6.59 -6.05 -8.27
CA SER A 103 -7.19 -6.42 -9.56
C SER A 103 -6.94 -7.88 -9.91
N THR A 104 -5.73 -8.39 -9.67
CA THR A 104 -5.40 -9.81 -9.91
C THR A 104 -6.19 -10.72 -8.97
N LEU A 105 -6.36 -10.33 -7.69
CA LEU A 105 -7.16 -11.08 -6.74
C LEU A 105 -8.63 -11.13 -7.16
N VAL A 106 -9.24 -9.98 -7.49
CA VAL A 106 -10.63 -9.92 -7.98
C VAL A 106 -10.81 -10.76 -9.25
N PHE A 107 -9.86 -10.70 -10.18
CA PHE A 107 -9.92 -11.47 -11.41
C PHE A 107 -9.87 -12.98 -11.16
N ASN A 108 -9.01 -13.46 -10.25
CA ASN A 108 -8.93 -14.87 -9.90
C ASN A 108 -10.19 -15.36 -9.17
N ILE A 109 -10.76 -14.53 -8.30
CA ILE A 109 -12.07 -14.81 -7.66
C ILE A 109 -13.15 -14.99 -8.72
N ALA A 110 -13.22 -14.09 -9.70
CA ALA A 110 -14.21 -14.16 -10.77
C ALA A 110 -14.07 -15.43 -11.64
N ARG A 111 -12.86 -16.00 -11.72
CA ARG A 111 -12.56 -17.25 -12.40
C ARG A 111 -12.84 -18.49 -11.54
N GLY A 112 -13.19 -18.33 -10.27
CA GLY A 112 -13.42 -19.43 -9.32
C GLY A 112 -12.16 -20.18 -8.92
N LEU A 113 -10.99 -19.53 -9.04
CA LEU A 113 -9.70 -20.08 -8.62
C LEU A 113 -9.45 -19.69 -7.16
N ASP A 114 -9.38 -20.68 -6.28
CA ASP A 114 -8.94 -20.52 -4.89
C ASP A 114 -7.41 -20.43 -4.85
N ILE A 115 -6.87 -19.23 -5.02
CA ILE A 115 -5.42 -18.98 -5.01
C ILE A 115 -5.09 -18.06 -3.86
N ASP A 116 -4.03 -18.38 -3.09
CA ASP A 116 -3.49 -17.50 -2.07
C ASP A 116 -2.97 -16.20 -2.72
N CYS A 117 -3.28 -15.08 -2.09
CA CYS A 117 -2.92 -13.74 -2.59
C CYS A 117 -1.40 -13.54 -2.78
N GLY A 118 -0.55 -14.33 -2.07
CA GLY A 118 0.90 -14.19 -2.11
C GLY A 118 1.43 -12.81 -1.65
N CYS A 119 0.54 -11.93 -1.17
CA CYS A 119 0.91 -10.57 -0.79
C CYS A 119 1.69 -10.51 0.52
N PHE A 120 1.42 -11.44 1.46
CA PHE A 120 1.99 -11.42 2.82
C PHE A 120 2.80 -12.65 3.18
N THR A 121 2.35 -13.81 2.79
CA THR A 121 3.04 -15.09 3.02
C THR A 121 2.96 -15.90 1.75
N VAL A 122 4.09 -16.39 1.29
CA VAL A 122 4.17 -17.30 0.17
C VAL A 122 3.96 -18.71 0.71
N SER A 123 2.72 -19.07 1.01
CA SER A 123 2.36 -20.44 1.39
C SER A 123 1.55 -21.06 0.25
N VAL A 124 2.14 -22.03 -0.41
CA VAL A 124 1.44 -22.95 -1.32
C VAL A 124 0.66 -23.94 -0.46
N GLY A 125 -0.51 -23.55 0.01
CA GLY A 125 -1.34 -24.38 0.87
C GLY A 125 -2.81 -24.20 0.57
N THR A 126 -3.57 -25.29 0.65
CA THR A 126 -5.01 -25.37 0.46
C THR A 126 -5.77 -24.37 1.34
N SER A 127 -6.07 -23.21 0.80
CA SER A 127 -6.99 -22.28 1.43
C SER A 127 -8.44 -22.78 1.26
N SER A 128 -9.06 -23.17 2.36
CA SER A 128 -10.50 -23.37 2.38
C SER A 128 -11.20 -22.03 2.12
N GLY A 129 -12.17 -21.99 1.21
CA GLY A 129 -12.81 -20.80 0.62
C GLY A 129 -13.38 -19.72 1.55
N GLY A 130 -13.18 -19.84 2.88
CA GLY A 130 -13.56 -18.80 3.85
C GLY A 130 -12.54 -17.66 4.01
N HIS A 131 -11.28 -17.87 3.62
CA HIS A 131 -10.21 -16.89 3.80
C HIS A 131 -10.12 -15.88 2.64
N MET A 132 -10.67 -16.18 1.49
CA MET A 132 -10.59 -15.39 0.27
C MET A 132 -11.28 -14.02 0.40
N LEU A 133 -12.47 -13.99 1.01
CA LEU A 133 -13.17 -12.75 1.32
C LEU A 133 -12.39 -11.89 2.32
N TRP A 134 -11.68 -12.52 3.25
CA TRP A 134 -10.82 -11.83 4.20
C TRP A 134 -9.65 -11.13 3.51
N TYR A 135 -8.98 -11.80 2.55
CA TYR A 135 -7.90 -11.21 1.76
C TYR A 135 -8.40 -10.03 0.93
N LEU A 136 -9.56 -10.16 0.30
CA LEU A 136 -10.19 -9.08 -0.47
C LEU A 136 -10.50 -7.86 0.40
N PHE A 137 -11.07 -8.08 1.60
CA PHE A 137 -11.39 -6.99 2.53
C PHE A 137 -10.12 -6.30 3.03
N ARG A 138 -9.12 -7.07 3.40
CA ARG A 138 -7.82 -6.58 3.87
C ARG A 138 -7.11 -5.73 2.82
N ASP A 139 -7.00 -6.24 1.59
CA ASP A 139 -6.30 -5.55 0.50
C ASP A 139 -7.06 -4.31 0.03
N GLY A 140 -8.40 -4.37 0.02
CA GLY A 140 -9.26 -3.21 -0.20
C GLY A 140 -9.07 -2.12 0.86
N PHE A 141 -8.90 -2.51 2.12
CA PHE A 141 -8.60 -1.58 3.20
C PHE A 141 -7.23 -0.90 3.01
N PHE A 142 -6.19 -1.65 2.64
CA PHE A 142 -4.88 -1.08 2.37
C PHE A 142 -4.88 -0.16 1.14
N LEU A 143 -5.62 -0.51 0.11
CA LEU A 143 -5.83 0.34 -1.05
C LEU A 143 -6.52 1.66 -0.67
N PHE A 144 -7.53 1.60 0.19
CA PHE A 144 -8.21 2.79 0.69
C PHE A 144 -7.26 3.69 1.49
N VAL A 145 -6.45 3.12 2.38
CA VAL A 145 -5.44 3.87 3.15
C VAL A 145 -4.38 4.48 2.23
N GLY A 146 -3.94 3.74 1.22
CA GLY A 146 -2.98 4.21 0.22
C GLY A 146 -3.53 5.38 -0.59
N LEU A 147 -4.76 5.31 -1.07
CA LEU A 147 -5.44 6.39 -1.79
C LEU A 147 -5.64 7.62 -0.89
N PHE A 148 -6.00 7.42 0.37
CA PHE A 148 -6.10 8.50 1.34
C PHE A 148 -4.75 9.23 1.52
N LEU A 149 -3.64 8.49 1.62
CA LEU A 149 -2.29 9.07 1.67
C LEU A 149 -1.96 9.82 0.38
N PHE A 150 -2.31 9.29 -0.77
CA PHE A 150 -2.07 9.92 -2.06
C PHE A 150 -2.78 11.27 -2.17
N PHE A 151 -4.09 11.30 -1.94
CA PHE A 151 -4.88 12.53 -1.99
C PHE A 151 -4.42 13.55 -0.97
N SER A 152 -4.14 13.13 0.26
CA SER A 152 -3.67 14.03 1.32
C SER A 152 -2.30 14.63 0.99
N SER A 153 -1.38 13.83 0.46
CA SER A 153 -0.04 14.29 0.06
C SER A 153 -0.10 15.25 -1.12
N PHE A 154 -0.96 14.97 -2.09
CA PHE A 154 -1.18 15.80 -3.28
C PHE A 154 -1.81 17.14 -2.92
N PHE A 155 -2.85 17.14 -2.07
CA PHE A 155 -3.53 18.36 -1.64
C PHE A 155 -2.61 19.29 -0.85
N MET A 156 -1.77 18.74 0.04
CA MET A 156 -0.79 19.52 0.79
C MET A 156 0.29 20.15 -0.11
N ARG A 157 0.64 19.52 -1.24
CA ARG A 157 1.57 20.09 -2.21
C ARG A 157 0.98 21.28 -2.96
N ILE A 158 -0.28 21.19 -3.38
CA ILE A 158 -0.97 22.28 -4.07
C ILE A 158 -1.01 23.53 -3.17
N GLN A 159 -1.35 23.35 -1.89
CA GLN A 159 -1.39 24.47 -0.93
C GLN A 159 -0.01 25.10 -0.65
N ARG A 160 1.07 24.36 -0.84
CA ARG A 160 2.44 24.88 -0.65
C ARG A 160 2.98 25.61 -1.88
N GLY A 161 2.50 25.27 -3.07
CA GLY A 161 2.89 25.92 -4.33
C GLY A 161 2.14 27.23 -4.62
N SER A 162 1.06 27.52 -3.87
CA SER A 162 0.23 28.74 -3.99
C SER A 162 0.66 29.88 -3.03
N ARG A 163 1.78 29.73 -2.34
CA ARG A 163 2.38 30.77 -1.49
C ARG A 163 3.75 31.13 -2.04
#